data_b9de1b2418b0a578b30abbfbb2b4255d
#
_entry.id   b9de1b2418b0a578b30abbfbb2b4255d
#
_cell.length_a   1.000
_cell.length_b   1.000
_cell.length_c   1.000
_cell.angle_alpha   90.00
_cell.angle_beta   90.00
_cell.angle_gamma   90.00
#
_symmetry.space_group_name_H-M   'P 1'
#
loop_
_entity.id
_entity.type
_entity.pdbx_description
1 polymer ?
#
loop_
_entity_poly.entity_id
_entity_poly.type
_entity_poly.pdbx_seq_one_letter_code
_entity_poly.pdbx_strand_id
1 'polypeptide(L)'
;MKLTVVGRQMNVYEDMKLLINKKIAKLDKFFSGEGDATVTLTCKHNQRYIEITISAAGTLFRSEVGAESFRDALDEAVSNIERQIRKNKTRLARKLREGTFIPPAVEEYDDIEADEEEIIRTKTYSTKPMSPEEAILQMNLLGHQFFVFKDDQTGATCVVYTRRDGAYGLIVPEKE
;
A
#
# COMPACT_ATOMS: atom_id res chain seq x y z
N MET A 1 7.60 -2.16 -16.81
CA MET A 1 6.78 -2.68 -15.67
C MET A 1 5.63 -3.52 -16.22
N LYS A 2 5.37 -4.70 -15.65
CA LYS A 2 4.24 -5.57 -16.05
C LYS A 2 2.96 -5.07 -15.39
N LEU A 3 1.91 -4.77 -16.21
CA LEU A 3 0.64 -4.27 -15.71
C LEU A 3 -0.44 -5.35 -15.74
N THR A 4 -1.12 -5.53 -14.61
CA THR A 4 -2.30 -6.39 -14.48
C THR A 4 -3.51 -5.52 -14.08
N VAL A 5 -4.62 -5.61 -14.80
CA VAL A 5 -5.85 -4.86 -14.50
C VAL A 5 -6.95 -5.85 -14.14
N VAL A 6 -7.56 -5.68 -12.95
CA VAL A 6 -8.57 -6.57 -12.39
C VAL A 6 -9.83 -5.78 -12.06
N GLY A 7 -10.99 -6.25 -12.51
CA GLY A 7 -12.29 -5.76 -12.07
C GLY A 7 -12.89 -6.69 -11.03
N ARG A 8 -13.17 -6.20 -9.80
CA ARG A 8 -13.89 -6.97 -8.78
C ARG A 8 -15.39 -6.87 -9.02
N GLN A 9 -15.99 -8.00 -9.36
CA GLN A 9 -17.44 -8.13 -9.68
C GLN A 9 -17.92 -7.20 -10.81
N MET A 10 -17.01 -6.83 -11.72
CA MET A 10 -17.29 -5.99 -12.86
C MET A 10 -16.34 -6.29 -14.03
N ASN A 11 -16.80 -6.03 -15.25
CA ASN A 11 -15.94 -6.07 -16.43
C ASN A 11 -15.24 -4.71 -16.60
N VAL A 12 -13.95 -4.74 -16.92
CA VAL A 12 -13.18 -3.55 -17.26
C VAL A 12 -13.16 -3.39 -18.78
N TYR A 13 -13.76 -2.31 -19.28
CA TYR A 13 -13.82 -2.01 -20.72
C TYR A 13 -12.45 -1.61 -21.26
N GLU A 14 -12.23 -1.79 -22.56
CA GLU A 14 -10.94 -1.57 -23.20
C GLU A 14 -10.46 -0.11 -23.15
N ASP A 15 -11.37 0.85 -23.25
CA ASP A 15 -11.06 2.28 -23.12
C ASP A 15 -10.48 2.61 -21.73
N MET A 16 -11.01 1.99 -20.69
CA MET A 16 -10.50 2.13 -19.32
C MET A 16 -9.13 1.45 -19.17
N LYS A 17 -8.93 0.27 -19.75
CA LYS A 17 -7.62 -0.40 -19.72
C LYS A 17 -6.54 0.43 -20.42
N LEU A 18 -6.89 1.04 -21.58
CA LEU A 18 -5.99 1.94 -22.32
C LEU A 18 -5.64 3.19 -21.48
N LEU A 19 -6.64 3.77 -20.80
CA LEU A 19 -6.42 4.91 -19.92
C LEU A 19 -5.50 4.56 -18.75
N ILE A 20 -5.76 3.43 -18.09
CA ILE A 20 -4.93 2.93 -16.98
C ILE A 20 -3.50 2.70 -17.47
N ASN A 21 -3.32 2.02 -18.61
CA ASN A 21 -2.00 1.76 -19.18
C ASN A 21 -1.23 3.07 -19.43
N LYS A 22 -1.89 4.07 -20.06
CA LYS A 22 -1.29 5.38 -20.33
C LYS A 22 -0.88 6.12 -19.03
N LYS A 23 -1.68 6.02 -17.97
CA LYS A 23 -1.40 6.70 -16.69
C LYS A 23 -0.31 5.97 -15.90
N ILE A 24 -0.35 4.65 -15.83
CA ILE A 24 0.65 3.83 -15.14
C ILE A 24 2.00 3.90 -15.85
N ALA A 25 2.05 3.94 -17.19
CA ALA A 25 3.29 4.10 -17.95
C ALA A 25 4.08 5.37 -17.58
N LYS A 26 3.42 6.43 -17.07
CA LYS A 26 4.11 7.61 -16.56
C LYS A 26 4.96 7.32 -15.32
N LEU A 27 4.61 6.28 -14.57
CA LEU A 27 5.35 5.86 -13.38
C LEU A 27 6.59 5.03 -13.74
N ASP A 28 6.69 4.50 -14.97
CA ASP A 28 7.85 3.71 -15.43
C ASP A 28 9.16 4.49 -15.34
N LYS A 29 9.09 5.84 -15.46
CA LYS A 29 10.26 6.71 -15.31
C LYS A 29 10.93 6.64 -13.93
N PHE A 30 10.22 6.16 -12.92
CA PHE A 30 10.73 6.03 -11.56
C PHE A 30 11.35 4.65 -11.28
N PHE A 31 11.13 3.69 -12.18
CA PHE A 31 11.56 2.31 -12.01
C PHE A 31 12.39 1.88 -13.23
N SER A 32 13.42 1.07 -13.04
CA SER A 32 14.32 0.60 -14.12
C SER A 32 13.66 -0.40 -15.09
N GLY A 33 12.35 -0.38 -15.25
CA GLY A 33 11.59 -1.30 -16.10
C GLY A 33 11.21 -2.61 -15.42
N GLU A 34 11.81 -2.94 -14.29
CA GLU A 34 11.48 -4.10 -13.48
C GLU A 34 10.43 -3.77 -12.43
N GLY A 35 9.39 -4.58 -12.35
CA GLY A 35 8.32 -4.43 -11.37
C GLY A 35 6.96 -4.85 -11.91
N ASP A 36 6.07 -5.14 -10.98
CA ASP A 36 4.70 -5.53 -11.26
C ASP A 36 3.75 -4.46 -10.73
N ALA A 37 2.83 -4.02 -11.58
CA ALA A 37 1.75 -3.12 -11.21
C ALA A 37 0.42 -3.85 -11.31
N THR A 38 -0.37 -3.83 -10.25
CA THR A 38 -1.74 -4.34 -10.25
C THR A 38 -2.70 -3.18 -9.98
N VAL A 39 -3.68 -3.03 -10.86
CA VAL A 39 -4.76 -2.03 -10.72
C VAL A 39 -6.08 -2.76 -10.57
N THR A 40 -6.72 -2.60 -9.42
CA THR A 40 -8.01 -3.21 -9.10
C THR A 40 -9.11 -2.16 -9.08
N LEU A 41 -10.16 -2.41 -9.86
CA LEU A 41 -11.37 -1.56 -9.93
C LEU A 41 -12.49 -2.23 -9.16
N THR A 42 -13.18 -1.47 -8.32
CA THR A 42 -14.32 -1.94 -7.53
C THR A 42 -15.42 -0.89 -7.48
N CYS A 43 -16.68 -1.30 -7.60
CA CYS A 43 -17.85 -0.43 -7.36
C CYS A 43 -18.46 -0.80 -6.01
N LYS A 44 -18.63 0.17 -5.10
CA LYS A 44 -19.32 0.01 -3.81
C LYS A 44 -20.16 1.25 -3.51
N HIS A 45 -21.42 1.04 -3.12
CA HIS A 45 -22.31 2.11 -2.64
C HIS A 45 -22.29 3.38 -3.53
N ASN A 46 -22.39 3.20 -4.82
CA ASN A 46 -22.38 4.28 -5.82
C ASN A 46 -21.05 5.04 -5.97
N GLN A 47 -19.97 4.57 -5.33
CA GLN A 47 -18.61 5.07 -5.52
C GLN A 47 -17.76 4.11 -6.33
N ARG A 48 -16.77 4.67 -7.02
CA ARG A 48 -15.80 3.96 -7.86
C ARG A 48 -14.46 3.96 -7.15
N TYR A 49 -14.00 2.78 -6.77
CA TYR A 49 -12.71 2.61 -6.09
C TYR A 49 -11.67 2.09 -7.06
N ILE A 50 -10.50 2.70 -7.03
CA ILE A 50 -9.28 2.18 -7.68
C ILE A 50 -8.23 1.94 -6.63
N GLU A 51 -7.70 0.73 -6.63
CA GLU A 51 -6.53 0.34 -5.87
C GLU A 51 -5.36 0.10 -6.85
N ILE A 52 -4.26 0.81 -6.67
CA ILE A 52 -3.02 0.61 -7.40
C ILE A 52 -2.00 0.03 -6.42
N THR A 53 -1.41 -1.10 -6.78
CA THR A 53 -0.30 -1.71 -6.06
C THR A 53 0.86 -1.89 -7.01
N ILE A 54 2.02 -1.33 -6.69
CA ILE A 54 3.26 -1.47 -7.46
C ILE A 54 4.30 -2.14 -6.57
N SER A 55 4.82 -3.27 -7.03
CA SER A 55 5.96 -3.95 -6.41
C SER A 55 7.19 -3.77 -7.28
N ALA A 56 8.19 -3.06 -6.79
CA ALA A 56 9.43 -2.82 -7.51
C ALA A 56 10.61 -2.75 -6.54
N ALA A 57 11.72 -3.39 -6.88
CA ALA A 57 12.96 -3.37 -6.08
C ALA A 57 12.75 -3.74 -4.60
N GLY A 58 11.88 -4.72 -4.30
CA GLY A 58 11.55 -5.12 -2.93
C GLY A 58 10.81 -4.03 -2.13
N THR A 59 10.24 -3.04 -2.81
CA THR A 59 9.43 -1.98 -2.20
C THR A 59 8.02 -2.06 -2.76
N LEU A 60 7.03 -1.94 -1.87
CA LEU A 60 5.61 -1.95 -2.21
C LEU A 60 5.05 -0.54 -2.09
N PHE A 61 4.47 -0.03 -3.19
CA PHE A 61 3.71 1.20 -3.23
C PHE A 61 2.23 0.86 -3.37
N ARG A 62 1.37 1.46 -2.57
CA ARG A 62 -0.07 1.22 -2.63
C ARG A 62 -0.86 2.51 -2.46
N SER A 63 -1.87 2.68 -3.30
CA SER A 63 -2.86 3.76 -3.17
C SER A 63 -4.25 3.19 -3.46
N GLU A 64 -5.20 3.49 -2.58
CA GLU A 64 -6.61 3.16 -2.73
C GLU A 64 -7.42 4.45 -2.64
N VAL A 65 -8.19 4.76 -3.68
CA VAL A 65 -8.97 5.99 -3.81
C VAL A 65 -10.39 5.66 -4.24
N GLY A 66 -11.36 6.30 -3.60
CA GLY A 66 -12.76 6.28 -3.99
C GLY A 66 -13.20 7.65 -4.53
N ALA A 67 -13.85 7.70 -5.69
CA ALA A 67 -14.36 8.90 -6.30
C ALA A 67 -15.71 8.66 -7.01
N GLU A 68 -16.31 9.68 -7.57
CA GLU A 68 -17.55 9.58 -8.36
C GLU A 68 -17.31 8.87 -9.69
N SER A 69 -16.10 8.99 -10.26
CA SER A 69 -15.72 8.32 -11.49
C SER A 69 -14.40 7.54 -11.33
N PHE A 70 -14.23 6.48 -12.13
CA PHE A 70 -12.95 5.76 -12.19
C PHE A 70 -11.81 6.61 -12.73
N ARG A 71 -12.11 7.61 -13.54
CA ARG A 71 -11.10 8.51 -14.10
C ARG A 71 -10.50 9.38 -12.99
N ASP A 72 -11.35 9.99 -12.17
CA ASP A 72 -10.90 10.84 -11.05
C ASP A 72 -10.17 10.02 -9.99
N ALA A 73 -10.71 8.83 -9.64
CA ALA A 73 -10.05 7.91 -8.72
C ALA A 73 -8.66 7.48 -9.23
N LEU A 74 -8.51 7.25 -10.56
CA LEU A 74 -7.23 6.88 -11.17
C LEU A 74 -6.22 8.03 -11.09
N ASP A 75 -6.65 9.24 -11.41
CA ASP A 75 -5.76 10.41 -11.42
C ASP A 75 -5.25 10.71 -10.01
N GLU A 76 -6.12 10.65 -9.02
CA GLU A 76 -5.74 10.84 -7.63
C GLU A 76 -4.84 9.69 -7.12
N ALA A 77 -5.16 8.43 -7.45
CA ALA A 77 -4.37 7.28 -7.03
C ALA A 77 -2.94 7.33 -7.61
N VAL A 78 -2.79 7.71 -8.88
CA VAL A 78 -1.47 7.90 -9.52
C VAL A 78 -0.70 9.03 -8.85
N SER A 79 -1.35 10.18 -8.57
CA SER A 79 -0.73 11.32 -7.88
C SER A 79 -0.25 10.93 -6.47
N ASN A 80 -1.01 10.10 -5.76
CA ASN A 80 -0.64 9.60 -4.44
C ASN A 80 0.61 8.70 -4.52
N ILE A 81 0.70 7.82 -5.52
CA ILE A 81 1.90 6.98 -5.75
C ILE A 81 3.11 7.87 -6.09
N GLU A 82 2.97 8.86 -6.97
CA GLU A 82 4.05 9.81 -7.27
C GLU A 82 4.54 10.53 -6.01
N ARG A 83 3.63 10.98 -5.15
CA ARG A 83 3.97 11.63 -3.87
C ARG A 83 4.70 10.68 -2.93
N GLN A 84 4.27 9.42 -2.83
CA GLN A 84 4.96 8.39 -2.03
C GLN A 84 6.40 8.19 -2.53
N ILE A 85 6.60 8.11 -3.85
CA ILE A 85 7.93 7.96 -4.44
C ILE A 85 8.81 9.18 -4.12
N ARG A 86 8.27 10.40 -4.28
CA ARG A 86 9.01 11.65 -4.00
C ARG A 86 9.36 11.79 -2.51
N LYS A 87 8.40 11.56 -1.62
CA LYS A 87 8.61 11.62 -0.15
C LYS A 87 9.69 10.63 0.31
N ASN A 88 9.76 9.46 -0.33
CA ASN A 88 10.72 8.42 0.03
C ASN A 88 12.00 8.45 -0.84
N LYS A 89 12.25 9.54 -1.58
CA LYS A 89 13.38 9.67 -2.52
C LYS A 89 14.72 9.31 -1.87
N THR A 90 14.99 9.81 -0.67
CA THR A 90 16.25 9.56 0.04
C THR A 90 16.39 8.08 0.46
N ARG A 91 15.33 7.46 0.95
CA ARG A 91 15.30 6.02 1.28
C ARG A 91 15.47 5.16 0.04
N LEU A 92 14.80 5.55 -1.06
CA LEU A 92 14.90 4.87 -2.34
C LEU A 92 16.29 5.08 -2.96
N ALA A 93 16.91 6.25 -2.80
CA ALA A 93 18.28 6.53 -3.25
C ALA A 93 19.33 5.66 -2.55
N ARG A 94 19.10 5.21 -1.31
CA ARG A 94 19.96 4.23 -0.66
C ARG A 94 19.89 2.86 -1.32
N LYS A 95 18.69 2.43 -1.78
CA LYS A 95 18.49 1.21 -2.58
C LYS A 95 18.98 1.35 -4.03
N LEU A 96 19.19 2.58 -4.52
CA LEU A 96 19.81 2.87 -5.82
C LEU A 96 21.24 2.38 -5.97
N ARG A 97 22.01 2.39 -4.87
CA ARG A 97 23.38 1.82 -4.87
C ARG A 97 23.37 0.31 -5.16
N GLU A 98 22.21 -0.30 -5.06
CA GLU A 98 21.95 -1.72 -5.40
C GLU A 98 21.44 -1.90 -6.84
N GLY A 99 21.39 -0.85 -7.67
CA GLY A 99 21.13 -0.91 -9.13
C GLY A 99 19.66 -1.02 -9.56
N THR A 100 18.71 -0.86 -8.65
CA THR A 100 17.30 -1.21 -8.89
C THR A 100 16.31 -0.04 -9.00
N PHE A 101 16.80 1.21 -8.89
CA PHE A 101 15.93 2.40 -8.94
C PHE A 101 16.56 3.56 -9.72
N ILE A 102 15.79 4.28 -10.54
CA ILE A 102 16.21 5.48 -11.28
C ILE A 102 15.71 6.72 -10.53
N PRO A 103 16.59 7.66 -10.11
CA PRO A 103 16.13 8.90 -9.53
C PRO A 103 15.35 9.71 -10.57
N PRO A 104 14.22 10.34 -10.21
CA PRO A 104 13.56 11.27 -11.10
C PRO A 104 14.54 12.42 -11.44
N ALA A 105 14.59 12.81 -12.72
CA ALA A 105 15.31 14.00 -13.15
C ALA A 105 14.82 15.19 -12.33
N VAL A 106 15.77 15.99 -11.84
CA VAL A 106 15.51 17.13 -10.94
C VAL A 106 14.77 18.21 -11.74
N GLU A 107 13.43 18.22 -11.65
CA GLU A 107 12.70 19.49 -11.76
C GLU A 107 12.75 20.08 -10.36
N GLU A 108 13.29 21.29 -10.23
CA GLU A 108 13.33 22.06 -8.99
C GLU A 108 11.89 22.28 -8.51
N TYR A 109 11.48 21.46 -7.57
CA TYR A 109 10.28 21.68 -6.77
C TYR A 109 10.74 21.81 -5.32
N ASP A 110 10.18 22.82 -4.64
CA ASP A 110 10.45 23.15 -3.24
C ASP A 110 10.72 21.92 -2.39
N ASP A 111 11.82 21.97 -1.65
CA ASP A 111 12.20 20.98 -0.64
C ASP A 111 11.03 20.79 0.33
N ILE A 112 10.22 19.75 0.08
CA ILE A 112 9.41 19.18 1.15
C ILE A 112 10.46 18.55 2.07
N GLU A 113 10.74 19.22 3.18
CA GLU A 113 11.55 18.69 4.26
C GLU A 113 11.08 17.25 4.50
N ALA A 114 11.93 16.29 4.19
CA ALA A 114 11.67 14.90 4.50
C ALA A 114 11.79 14.82 6.02
N ASP A 115 10.66 14.81 6.73
CA ASP A 115 10.62 14.43 8.13
C ASP A 115 11.40 13.12 8.26
N GLU A 116 12.54 13.18 8.91
CA GLU A 116 13.31 11.97 9.24
C GLU A 116 12.44 11.16 10.18
N GLU A 117 11.85 10.08 9.65
CA GLU A 117 11.07 9.15 10.47
C GLU A 117 12.04 8.40 11.39
N GLU A 118 12.27 8.95 12.58
CA GLU A 118 13.07 8.36 13.62
C GLU A 118 12.20 7.43 14.49
N ILE A 119 12.76 6.29 14.89
CA ILE A 119 12.12 5.41 15.89
C ILE A 119 12.37 6.04 17.27
N ILE A 120 11.47 6.91 17.70
CA ILE A 120 11.58 7.65 18.96
C ILE A 120 11.36 6.72 20.19
N ARG A 121 10.68 5.58 20.02
CA ARG A 121 10.34 4.69 21.12
C ARG A 121 10.25 3.23 20.71
N THR A 122 10.97 2.39 21.43
CA THR A 122 10.85 0.93 21.35
C THR A 122 10.16 0.40 22.60
N LYS A 123 9.15 -0.46 22.43
CA LYS A 123 8.49 -1.16 23.54
C LYS A 123 8.68 -2.66 23.34
N THR A 124 9.11 -3.34 24.38
CA THR A 124 9.18 -4.79 24.42
C THR A 124 8.08 -5.29 25.37
N TYR A 125 7.33 -6.28 24.93
CA TYR A 125 6.28 -6.91 25.74
C TYR A 125 6.22 -8.40 25.45
N SER A 126 5.77 -9.18 26.43
CA SER A 126 5.56 -10.62 26.26
C SER A 126 4.15 -10.83 25.68
N THR A 127 4.07 -11.60 24.60
CA THR A 127 2.79 -12.03 24.03
C THR A 127 2.38 -13.36 24.69
N LYS A 128 1.20 -13.36 25.33
CA LYS A 128 0.54 -14.61 25.74
C LYS A 128 -0.23 -15.19 24.55
N PRO A 129 -0.31 -16.52 24.41
CA PRO A 129 -1.21 -17.13 23.44
C PRO A 129 -2.65 -16.75 23.74
N MET A 130 -3.41 -16.33 22.71
CA MET A 130 -4.82 -15.98 22.80
C MET A 130 -5.52 -16.14 21.45
N SER A 131 -6.85 -16.16 21.45
CA SER A 131 -7.63 -16.20 20.21
C SER A 131 -7.68 -14.85 19.52
N PRO A 132 -7.99 -14.79 18.22
CA PRO A 132 -8.18 -13.51 17.50
C PRO A 132 -9.26 -12.62 18.14
N GLU A 133 -10.33 -13.19 18.65
CA GLU A 133 -11.44 -12.48 19.32
C GLU A 133 -10.94 -11.82 20.61
N GLU A 134 -10.15 -12.53 21.39
CA GLU A 134 -9.56 -12.00 22.62
C GLU A 134 -8.54 -10.89 22.29
N ALA A 135 -7.75 -11.04 21.23
CA ALA A 135 -6.83 -10.03 20.76
C ALA A 135 -7.55 -8.73 20.32
N ILE A 136 -8.72 -8.85 19.66
CA ILE A 136 -9.58 -7.71 19.31
C ILE A 136 -10.09 -7.02 20.59
N LEU A 137 -10.53 -7.79 21.59
CA LEU A 137 -10.98 -7.23 22.86
C LEU A 137 -9.85 -6.46 23.56
N GLN A 138 -8.65 -7.03 23.64
CA GLN A 138 -7.48 -6.39 24.23
C GLN A 138 -7.11 -5.11 23.47
N MET A 139 -7.12 -5.14 22.14
CA MET A 139 -6.88 -3.99 21.29
C MET A 139 -7.83 -2.84 21.61
N ASN A 140 -9.13 -3.14 21.73
CA ASN A 140 -10.15 -2.14 22.02
C ASN A 140 -10.03 -1.57 23.45
N LEU A 141 -9.77 -2.41 24.44
CA LEU A 141 -9.56 -1.99 25.83
C LEU A 141 -8.34 -1.05 26.00
N LEU A 142 -7.29 -1.28 25.19
CA LEU A 142 -6.09 -0.45 25.18
C LEU A 142 -6.22 0.81 24.33
N GLY A 143 -7.33 0.97 23.57
CA GLY A 143 -7.52 2.07 22.63
C GLY A 143 -6.53 2.06 21.46
N HIS A 144 -6.04 0.90 21.07
CA HIS A 144 -5.09 0.76 19.99
C HIS A 144 -5.82 0.49 18.67
N GLN A 145 -5.20 0.86 17.55
CA GLN A 145 -5.69 0.55 16.19
C GLN A 145 -5.17 -0.78 15.65
N PHE A 146 -4.18 -1.36 16.30
CA PHE A 146 -3.65 -2.71 16.00
C PHE A 146 -3.15 -3.36 17.28
N PHE A 147 -3.08 -4.69 17.27
CA PHE A 147 -2.55 -5.48 18.38
C PHE A 147 -1.82 -6.72 17.83
N VAL A 148 -0.59 -6.94 18.32
CA VAL A 148 0.23 -8.09 17.95
C VAL A 148 0.05 -9.14 19.05
N PHE A 149 -0.25 -10.39 18.67
CA PHE A 149 -0.47 -11.47 19.61
C PHE A 149 0.10 -12.79 19.07
N LYS A 150 0.15 -13.79 19.91
CA LYS A 150 0.47 -15.16 19.53
C LYS A 150 -0.84 -15.93 19.45
N ASP A 151 -1.16 -16.47 18.28
CA ASP A 151 -2.35 -17.30 18.08
C ASP A 151 -2.22 -18.59 18.89
N ASP A 152 -3.25 -18.94 19.66
CA ASP A 152 -3.25 -20.09 20.57
C ASP A 152 -3.36 -21.43 19.83
N GLN A 153 -3.91 -21.45 18.62
CA GLN A 153 -4.06 -22.66 17.81
C GLN A 153 -2.81 -22.97 16.99
N THR A 154 -2.24 -21.95 16.35
CA THR A 154 -1.12 -22.12 15.41
C THR A 154 0.25 -21.81 16.03
N GLY A 155 0.26 -21.09 17.16
CA GLY A 155 1.47 -20.56 17.77
C GLY A 155 2.17 -19.46 16.95
N ALA A 156 1.58 -19.03 15.84
CA ALA A 156 2.11 -17.98 14.98
C ALA A 156 1.92 -16.58 15.60
N THR A 157 2.84 -15.67 15.32
CA THR A 157 2.67 -14.26 15.69
C THR A 157 1.77 -13.58 14.68
N CYS A 158 0.58 -13.17 15.09
CA CYS A 158 -0.45 -12.55 14.25
C CYS A 158 -0.69 -11.10 14.65
N VAL A 159 -1.37 -10.35 13.78
CA VAL A 159 -1.77 -8.97 14.05
C VAL A 159 -3.24 -8.78 13.75
N VAL A 160 -4.02 -8.30 14.71
CA VAL A 160 -5.35 -7.76 14.46
C VAL A 160 -5.28 -6.24 14.33
N TYR A 161 -6.13 -5.67 13.49
CA TYR A 161 -6.17 -4.23 13.25
C TYR A 161 -7.57 -3.75 12.89
N THR A 162 -7.85 -2.48 13.18
CA THR A 162 -9.11 -1.83 12.79
C THR A 162 -9.02 -1.35 11.34
N ARG A 163 -9.99 -1.75 10.52
CA ARG A 163 -10.14 -1.30 9.13
C ARG A 163 -10.83 0.06 9.08
N ARG A 164 -10.67 0.78 7.95
CA ARG A 164 -11.34 2.07 7.72
C ARG A 164 -12.87 1.99 7.72
N ASP A 165 -13.44 0.84 7.40
CA ASP A 165 -14.87 0.57 7.42
C ASP A 165 -15.43 0.19 8.81
N GLY A 166 -14.58 0.23 9.84
CA GLY A 166 -14.91 -0.13 11.21
C GLY A 166 -14.88 -1.63 11.52
N ALA A 167 -14.69 -2.48 10.52
CA ALA A 167 -14.47 -3.91 10.73
C ALA A 167 -13.03 -4.20 11.18
N TYR A 168 -12.76 -5.45 11.57
CA TYR A 168 -11.42 -5.89 11.96
C TYR A 168 -10.77 -6.71 10.85
N GLY A 169 -9.44 -6.61 10.76
CA GLY A 169 -8.61 -7.44 9.90
C GLY A 169 -7.64 -8.27 10.71
N LEU A 170 -7.31 -9.46 10.23
CA LEU A 170 -6.30 -10.34 10.78
C LEU A 170 -5.17 -10.55 9.75
N ILE A 171 -3.93 -10.32 10.17
CA ILE A 171 -2.73 -10.63 9.38
C ILE A 171 -2.09 -11.86 10.00
N VAL A 172 -1.95 -12.91 9.20
CA VAL A 172 -1.30 -14.17 9.57
C VAL A 172 -0.05 -14.30 8.69
N PRO A 173 1.17 -14.48 9.25
CA PRO A 173 2.35 -14.72 8.44
C PRO A 173 2.23 -16.08 7.74
N GLU A 174 2.69 -16.15 6.49
CA GLU A 174 2.86 -17.44 5.80
C GLU A 174 3.97 -18.23 6.51
N LYS A 175 3.77 -19.54 6.65
CA LYS A 175 4.83 -20.44 7.10
C LYS A 175 5.77 -20.67 5.92
N GLU A 176 7.03 -20.39 6.09
CA GLU A 176 8.10 -20.85 5.19
C GLU A 176 8.20 -22.37 5.21
#